data_21b0ba10b3e5b9b6b4deff1bcf05d2e6
#
_entry.id   21b0ba10b3e5b9b6b4deff1bcf05d2e6
#
_cell.length_a   1.000
_cell.length_b   1.000
_cell.length_c   1.000
_cell.angle_alpha   90.00
_cell.angle_beta   90.00
_cell.angle_gamma   90.00
#
_symmetry.space_group_name_H-M   'P 1'
#
loop_
_entity.id
_entity.type
_entity.pdbx_description
1 polymer ?
#
loop_
_entity_poly.entity_id
_entity_poly.type
_entity_poly.pdbx_seq_one_letter_code
_entity_poly.pdbx_strand_id
1 'polypeptide(L)'
;LPKRLHREAVELCANKGLHVLVEKPIADTVEDGEAIIQVCAQNNVKLIVGHHRRFSSKMQMLKEIISSGEIGDIVGVNMLWVLAKDREYYSESWRVSKGGGPLLINGIHDIDNLRFATGLNIKSVYAVARNSIRNNPVEDSASVILETCEGATINYFISDGIPSPWSYEMTVKENPKYPYYTDNCYYFFGTKGSLSFPRFTKYSYEKENYGWEHELITEKFDVEDNDPMT
;
A
#
# COMPACT_ATOMS: atom_id res chain seq x y z
N LEU A 1 -7.12 -19.83 1.65
CA LEU A 1 -6.51 -20.46 2.83
C LEU A 1 -6.21 -19.42 3.89
N PRO A 2 -6.36 -19.76 5.19
CA PRO A 2 -5.82 -18.93 6.26
C PRO A 2 -4.30 -18.77 6.12
N LYS A 3 -3.78 -17.54 6.34
CA LYS A 3 -2.35 -17.22 6.13
C LYS A 3 -1.36 -18.15 6.88
N ARG A 4 -1.75 -18.68 8.06
CA ARG A 4 -0.95 -19.65 8.81
C ARG A 4 -0.72 -20.99 8.10
N LEU A 5 -1.51 -21.29 7.06
CA LEU A 5 -1.39 -22.49 6.24
C LEU A 5 -0.68 -22.24 4.89
N HIS A 6 -0.28 -20.99 4.61
CA HIS A 6 0.36 -20.65 3.34
C HIS A 6 1.66 -21.43 3.15
N ARG A 7 2.51 -21.49 4.20
CA ARG A 7 3.78 -22.21 4.14
C ARG A 7 3.61 -23.67 3.77
N GLU A 8 2.78 -24.41 4.51
CA GLU A 8 2.54 -25.84 4.27
C GLU A 8 2.00 -26.07 2.86
N ALA A 9 1.03 -25.29 2.43
CA ALA A 9 0.43 -25.43 1.10
C ALA A 9 1.44 -25.12 -0.02
N VAL A 10 2.28 -24.09 0.14
CA VAL A 10 3.31 -23.74 -0.84
C VAL A 10 4.40 -24.81 -0.91
N GLU A 11 4.87 -25.34 0.25
CA GLU A 11 5.85 -26.42 0.30
C GLU A 11 5.33 -27.67 -0.43
N LEU A 12 4.06 -28.05 -0.23
CA LEU A 12 3.44 -29.17 -0.92
C LEU A 12 3.39 -28.97 -2.45
N CYS A 13 3.03 -27.77 -2.90
CA CYS A 13 2.99 -27.45 -4.33
C CYS A 13 4.40 -27.40 -4.95
N ALA A 14 5.33 -26.72 -4.30
CA ALA A 14 6.69 -26.57 -4.78
C ALA A 14 7.41 -27.92 -4.91
N ASN A 15 7.25 -28.82 -3.93
CA ASN A 15 7.82 -30.16 -3.95
C ASN A 15 7.23 -31.06 -5.07
N LYS A 16 6.09 -30.65 -5.64
CA LYS A 16 5.49 -31.29 -6.82
C LYS A 16 5.85 -30.58 -8.15
N GLY A 17 6.73 -29.58 -8.10
CA GLY A 17 7.12 -28.81 -9.28
C GLY A 17 6.04 -27.84 -9.79
N LEU A 18 5.05 -27.49 -8.97
CA LEU A 18 3.96 -26.58 -9.36
C LEU A 18 4.34 -25.13 -9.07
N HIS A 19 4.08 -24.24 -10.04
CA HIS A 19 4.16 -22.80 -9.81
C HIS A 19 3.05 -22.36 -8.85
N VAL A 20 3.31 -21.34 -8.02
CA VAL A 20 2.42 -20.95 -6.93
C VAL A 20 2.04 -19.49 -7.03
N LEU A 21 0.73 -19.21 -6.94
CA LEU A 21 0.17 -17.91 -6.58
C LEU A 21 -0.35 -18.01 -5.15
N VAL A 22 0.23 -17.28 -4.23
CA VAL A 22 -0.18 -17.24 -2.82
C VAL A 22 -0.83 -15.90 -2.50
N GLU A 23 -1.92 -15.94 -1.72
CA GLU A 23 -2.57 -14.72 -1.23
C GLU A 23 -1.69 -13.92 -0.25
N LYS A 24 -1.94 -12.62 -0.21
CA LYS A 24 -1.29 -11.73 0.76
C LYS A 24 -1.93 -11.87 2.17
N PRO A 25 -1.17 -11.67 3.25
CA PRO A 25 0.30 -11.61 3.27
C PRO A 25 0.89 -12.96 2.88
N ILE A 26 2.12 -12.98 2.37
CA ILE A 26 2.80 -14.22 1.97
C ILE A 26 2.82 -15.25 3.10
N ALA A 27 2.99 -14.80 4.35
CA ALA A 27 3.00 -15.62 5.57
C ALA A 27 2.63 -14.79 6.79
N ASP A 28 2.49 -15.44 7.94
CA ASP A 28 2.28 -14.80 9.25
C ASP A 28 3.57 -14.23 9.86
N THR A 29 4.71 -14.83 9.54
CA THR A 29 6.03 -14.46 10.06
C THR A 29 7.04 -14.26 8.93
N VAL A 30 8.13 -13.55 9.23
CA VAL A 30 9.24 -13.37 8.27
C VAL A 30 9.90 -14.71 7.96
N GLU A 31 10.10 -15.55 8.96
CA GLU A 31 10.73 -16.86 8.85
C GLU A 31 9.95 -17.79 7.92
N ASP A 32 8.61 -17.79 8.02
CA ASP A 32 7.75 -18.57 7.12
C ASP A 32 7.76 -18.01 5.69
N GLY A 33 7.80 -16.67 5.56
CA GLY A 33 7.94 -16.02 4.26
C GLY A 33 9.25 -16.39 3.57
N GLU A 34 10.37 -16.36 4.29
CA GLU A 34 11.67 -16.77 3.78
C GLU A 34 11.70 -18.26 3.40
N ALA A 35 11.11 -19.12 4.24
CA ALA A 35 10.99 -20.56 3.93
C ALA A 35 10.19 -20.81 2.65
N ILE A 36 9.09 -20.09 2.44
CA ILE A 36 8.29 -20.14 1.21
C ILE A 36 9.14 -19.76 -0.02
N ILE A 37 9.87 -18.66 0.07
CA ILE A 37 10.74 -18.19 -1.03
C ILE A 37 11.82 -19.24 -1.32
N GLN A 38 12.45 -19.76 -0.28
CA GLN A 38 13.54 -20.71 -0.39
C GLN A 38 13.07 -22.04 -1.04
N VAL A 39 11.95 -22.62 -0.59
CA VAL A 39 11.45 -23.87 -1.15
C VAL A 39 11.05 -23.74 -2.62
N CYS A 40 10.47 -22.61 -3.02
CA CYS A 40 10.16 -22.35 -4.42
C CYS A 40 11.44 -22.24 -5.28
N ALA A 41 12.46 -21.54 -4.78
CA ALA A 41 13.75 -21.42 -5.46
C ALA A 41 14.45 -22.79 -5.61
N GLN A 42 14.49 -23.60 -4.56
CA GLN A 42 15.11 -24.94 -4.55
C GLN A 42 14.45 -25.89 -5.55
N ASN A 43 13.13 -25.79 -5.74
CA ASN A 43 12.37 -26.59 -6.67
C ASN A 43 12.26 -25.95 -8.07
N ASN A 44 12.92 -24.81 -8.32
CA ASN A 44 12.85 -24.05 -9.58
C ASN A 44 11.42 -23.76 -10.04
N VAL A 45 10.53 -23.43 -9.11
CA VAL A 45 9.15 -23.02 -9.37
C VAL A 45 8.96 -21.53 -9.16
N LYS A 46 8.05 -20.94 -9.93
CA LYS A 46 7.70 -19.51 -9.79
C LYS A 46 6.78 -19.33 -8.59
N LEU A 47 7.06 -18.28 -7.80
CA LEU A 47 6.22 -17.81 -6.70
C LEU A 47 5.73 -16.39 -7.02
N ILE A 48 4.43 -16.18 -6.94
CA ILE A 48 3.80 -14.87 -7.05
C ILE A 48 2.95 -14.64 -5.81
N VAL A 49 3.03 -13.44 -5.24
CA VAL A 49 2.16 -13.01 -4.14
C VAL A 49 1.01 -12.18 -4.72
N GLY A 50 -0.21 -12.41 -4.26
CA GLY A 50 -1.44 -11.82 -4.77
C GLY A 50 -1.62 -10.33 -4.44
N HIS A 51 -0.67 -9.49 -4.80
CA HIS A 51 -0.75 -8.03 -4.72
C HIS A 51 -1.46 -7.46 -5.97
N HIS A 52 -2.76 -7.69 -6.06
CA HIS A 52 -3.57 -7.36 -7.24
C HIS A 52 -3.55 -5.89 -7.62
N ARG A 53 -3.42 -4.97 -6.65
CA ARG A 53 -3.37 -3.51 -6.90
C ARG A 53 -2.26 -3.10 -7.85
N ARG A 54 -1.18 -3.87 -7.97
CA ARG A 54 -0.11 -3.64 -8.95
C ARG A 54 -0.58 -3.69 -10.40
N PHE A 55 -1.71 -4.35 -10.68
CA PHE A 55 -2.32 -4.48 -12.01
C PHE A 55 -3.40 -3.42 -12.27
N SER A 56 -3.73 -2.59 -11.28
CA SER A 56 -4.61 -1.44 -11.45
C SER A 56 -3.97 -0.40 -12.39
N SER A 57 -4.73 0.10 -13.36
CA SER A 57 -4.28 1.16 -14.28
C SER A 57 -3.81 2.40 -13.52
N LYS A 58 -4.46 2.75 -12.42
CA LYS A 58 -4.02 3.85 -11.55
C LYS A 58 -2.67 3.61 -10.91
N MET A 59 -2.39 2.39 -10.44
CA MET A 59 -1.07 2.08 -9.87
C MET A 59 0.03 2.02 -10.93
N GLN A 60 -0.28 1.56 -12.13
CA GLN A 60 0.64 1.59 -13.26
C GLN A 60 0.95 3.04 -13.67
N MET A 61 -0.06 3.89 -13.81
CA MET A 61 0.09 5.32 -14.10
C MET A 61 0.92 6.02 -13.02
N LEU A 62 0.67 5.74 -11.74
CA LEU A 62 1.46 6.30 -10.64
C LEU A 62 2.93 5.96 -10.79
N LYS A 63 3.22 4.68 -11.08
CA LYS A 63 4.59 4.20 -11.32
C LYS A 63 5.22 4.88 -12.52
N GLU A 64 4.48 5.04 -13.62
CA GLU A 64 4.95 5.69 -14.83
C GLU A 64 5.31 7.16 -14.60
N ILE A 65 4.42 7.94 -13.97
CA ILE A 65 4.66 9.36 -13.66
C ILE A 65 5.89 9.52 -12.74
N ILE A 66 6.03 8.68 -11.72
CA ILE A 66 7.18 8.75 -10.81
C ILE A 66 8.47 8.35 -11.54
N SER A 67 8.45 7.25 -12.30
CA SER A 67 9.64 6.74 -12.98
C SER A 67 10.08 7.60 -14.16
N SER A 68 9.19 8.39 -14.79
CA SER A 68 9.55 9.36 -15.83
C SER A 68 10.30 10.58 -15.29
N GLY A 69 10.33 10.77 -13.94
CA GLY A 69 11.00 11.90 -13.30
C GLY A 69 10.20 13.21 -13.34
N GLU A 70 8.91 13.15 -13.61
CA GLU A 70 7.98 14.29 -13.65
C GLU A 70 7.98 15.12 -12.36
N ILE A 71 8.17 14.49 -11.22
CA ILE A 71 8.28 15.19 -9.93
C ILE A 71 9.71 15.21 -9.37
N GLY A 72 10.68 14.68 -10.13
CA GLY A 72 12.07 14.55 -9.66
C GLY A 72 12.27 13.41 -8.67
N ASP A 73 13.33 13.50 -7.85
CA ASP A 73 13.62 12.52 -6.81
C ASP A 73 12.63 12.67 -5.66
N ILE A 74 12.11 11.57 -5.16
CA ILE A 74 11.17 11.57 -4.02
C ILE A 74 11.91 12.01 -2.76
N VAL A 75 11.42 13.06 -2.12
CA VAL A 75 11.88 13.57 -0.83
C VAL A 75 11.02 13.04 0.32
N GLY A 76 9.72 12.99 0.10
CA GLY A 76 8.79 12.49 1.10
C GLY A 76 7.47 12.00 0.52
N VAL A 77 6.74 11.22 1.31
CA VAL A 77 5.39 10.75 0.97
C VAL A 77 4.49 10.83 2.20
N ASN A 78 3.27 11.33 2.03
CA ASN A 78 2.22 11.21 3.03
C ASN A 78 1.18 10.22 2.53
N MET A 79 0.87 9.22 3.36
CA MET A 79 -0.10 8.18 3.05
C MET A 79 -1.17 8.12 4.13
N LEU A 80 -2.40 7.94 3.70
CA LEU A 80 -3.56 7.77 4.57
C LEU A 80 -4.31 6.51 4.18
N TRP A 81 -4.59 5.68 5.17
CA TRP A 81 -5.57 4.61 5.07
C TRP A 81 -6.51 4.68 6.27
N VAL A 82 -7.56 5.47 6.13
CA VAL A 82 -8.48 5.80 7.22
C VAL A 82 -9.91 5.58 6.76
N LEU A 83 -10.57 4.64 7.40
CA LEU A 83 -12.00 4.35 7.24
C LEU A 83 -12.54 3.70 8.52
N ALA A 84 -13.84 3.56 8.63
CA ALA A 84 -14.47 2.79 9.70
C ALA A 84 -15.04 1.49 9.13
N LYS A 85 -14.58 0.35 9.63
CA LYS A 85 -15.21 -0.95 9.38
C LYS A 85 -16.42 -1.11 10.31
N ASP A 86 -17.43 -1.81 9.83
CA ASP A 86 -18.64 -2.09 10.61
C ASP A 86 -18.37 -3.07 11.77
N ARG A 87 -19.33 -3.18 12.69
CA ARG A 87 -19.21 -4.07 13.85
C ARG A 87 -19.21 -5.55 13.47
N GLU A 88 -19.92 -5.91 12.42
CA GLU A 88 -20.03 -7.28 11.94
C GLU A 88 -18.69 -7.81 11.44
N TYR A 89 -17.86 -6.92 10.82
CA TYR A 89 -16.50 -7.27 10.42
C TYR A 89 -15.69 -7.90 11.56
N TYR A 90 -15.87 -7.43 12.79
CA TYR A 90 -15.12 -7.90 13.98
C TYR A 90 -15.78 -9.09 14.71
N SER A 91 -16.86 -9.66 14.19
CA SER A 91 -17.48 -10.88 14.72
C SER A 91 -16.56 -12.10 14.58
N GLU A 92 -15.66 -12.09 13.62
CA GLU A 92 -14.66 -13.14 13.39
C GLU A 92 -13.51 -13.01 14.39
N SER A 93 -13.28 -14.03 15.22
CA SER A 93 -12.30 -14.01 16.31
C SER A 93 -10.86 -13.71 15.87
N TRP A 94 -10.45 -14.12 14.67
CA TRP A 94 -9.11 -13.85 14.17
C TRP A 94 -8.88 -12.37 13.85
N ARG A 95 -9.93 -11.60 13.56
CA ARG A 95 -9.85 -10.16 13.23
C ARG A 95 -9.63 -9.29 14.47
N VAL A 96 -9.89 -9.84 15.64
CA VAL A 96 -9.64 -9.17 16.94
C VAL A 96 -8.47 -9.79 17.70
N SER A 97 -7.73 -10.69 17.05
CA SER A 97 -6.57 -11.38 17.60
C SER A 97 -5.28 -10.87 16.94
N LYS A 98 -4.12 -11.25 17.49
CA LYS A 98 -2.80 -10.88 16.95
C LYS A 98 -2.72 -11.13 15.44
N GLY A 99 -2.34 -10.10 14.70
CA GLY A 99 -2.28 -10.12 13.22
C GLY A 99 -3.61 -9.86 12.52
N GLY A 100 -4.69 -9.55 13.25
CA GLY A 100 -5.99 -9.15 12.70
C GLY A 100 -6.18 -7.64 12.59
N GLY A 101 -5.23 -6.84 13.05
CA GLY A 101 -5.27 -5.38 12.97
C GLY A 101 -5.01 -4.81 11.58
N PRO A 102 -5.32 -3.53 11.37
CA PRO A 102 -5.23 -2.88 10.06
C PRO A 102 -3.81 -2.83 9.49
N LEU A 103 -2.76 -2.79 10.29
CA LEU A 103 -1.38 -2.77 9.80
C LEU A 103 -1.08 -3.98 8.91
N LEU A 104 -1.38 -5.19 9.39
CA LEU A 104 -1.10 -6.40 8.63
C LEU A 104 -2.16 -6.70 7.57
N ILE A 105 -3.43 -6.40 7.83
CA ILE A 105 -4.53 -6.76 6.92
C ILE A 105 -4.63 -5.78 5.74
N ASN A 106 -4.46 -4.49 6.00
CA ASN A 106 -4.66 -3.42 5.03
C ASN A 106 -3.35 -2.68 4.70
N GLY A 107 -2.55 -2.33 5.70
CA GLY A 107 -1.29 -1.62 5.50
C GLY A 107 -0.29 -2.35 4.61
N ILE A 108 -0.34 -3.68 4.56
CA ILE A 108 0.48 -4.47 3.64
C ILE A 108 0.25 -4.08 2.16
N HIS A 109 -0.98 -3.72 1.79
CA HIS A 109 -1.28 -3.25 0.44
C HIS A 109 -0.69 -1.88 0.17
N ASP A 110 -0.76 -0.98 1.14
CA ASP A 110 -0.28 0.40 0.96
C ASP A 110 1.25 0.46 0.93
N ILE A 111 1.91 -0.35 1.75
CA ILE A 111 3.38 -0.51 1.69
C ILE A 111 3.81 -1.13 0.36
N ASP A 112 3.05 -2.10 -0.14
CA ASP A 112 3.31 -2.68 -1.46
C ASP A 112 3.09 -1.65 -2.58
N ASN A 113 2.00 -0.88 -2.55
CA ASN A 113 1.71 0.20 -3.48
C ASN A 113 2.85 1.23 -3.51
N LEU A 114 3.32 1.67 -2.33
CA LEU A 114 4.45 2.59 -2.20
C LEU A 114 5.69 2.04 -2.91
N ARG A 115 6.11 0.83 -2.54
CA ARG A 115 7.32 0.22 -3.09
C ARG A 115 7.21 -0.06 -4.58
N PHE A 116 6.04 -0.51 -5.05
CA PHE A 116 5.78 -0.78 -6.46
C PHE A 116 5.86 0.49 -7.32
N ALA A 117 5.24 1.58 -6.85
CA ALA A 117 5.19 2.83 -7.59
C ALA A 117 6.52 3.60 -7.59
N THR A 118 7.23 3.58 -6.47
CA THR A 118 8.43 4.42 -6.29
C THR A 118 9.76 3.67 -6.46
N GLY A 119 9.77 2.35 -6.28
CA GLY A 119 10.99 1.56 -6.20
C GLY A 119 11.79 1.73 -4.89
N LEU A 120 11.30 2.53 -3.94
CA LEU A 120 11.99 2.83 -2.68
C LEU A 120 12.14 1.59 -1.79
N ASN A 121 13.29 1.47 -1.14
CA ASN A 121 13.61 0.39 -0.21
C ASN A 121 13.57 0.91 1.23
N ILE A 122 12.74 0.27 2.07
CA ILE A 122 12.60 0.66 3.47
C ILE A 122 13.86 0.26 4.24
N LYS A 123 14.45 1.23 4.94
CA LYS A 123 15.65 1.09 5.77
C LYS A 123 15.30 0.92 7.24
N SER A 124 14.38 1.74 7.73
CA SER A 124 13.96 1.73 9.13
C SER A 124 12.50 2.11 9.28
N VAL A 125 11.90 1.72 10.41
CA VAL A 125 10.53 2.03 10.78
C VAL A 125 10.45 2.50 12.23
N TYR A 126 9.69 3.58 12.46
CA TYR A 126 9.22 3.99 13.77
C TYR A 126 7.69 4.03 13.76
N ALA A 127 7.05 3.42 14.75
CA ALA A 127 5.60 3.35 14.78
C ALA A 127 5.04 3.48 16.20
N VAL A 128 3.89 4.16 16.28
CA VAL A 128 3.07 4.23 17.49
C VAL A 128 1.70 3.67 17.15
N ALA A 129 1.41 2.48 17.66
CA ALA A 129 0.13 1.81 17.48
C ALA A 129 -0.75 1.98 18.72
N ARG A 130 -2.06 2.04 18.52
CA ARG A 130 -3.09 2.16 19.55
C ARG A 130 -4.28 1.25 19.27
N ASN A 131 -5.00 0.89 20.32
CA ASN A 131 -6.25 0.13 20.26
C ASN A 131 -7.39 0.84 21.00
N SER A 132 -7.29 2.16 21.14
CA SER A 132 -8.16 2.97 22.01
C SER A 132 -9.58 3.16 21.51
N ILE A 133 -9.87 2.79 20.24
CA ILE A 133 -11.22 2.90 19.69
C ILE A 133 -12.07 1.69 20.09
N ARG A 134 -11.51 0.47 20.02
CA ARG A 134 -12.24 -0.78 20.29
C ARG A 134 -11.76 -1.55 21.50
N ASN A 135 -10.59 -1.22 22.05
CA ASN A 135 -9.94 -1.94 23.15
C ASN A 135 -9.70 -3.45 22.89
N ASN A 136 -9.57 -3.83 21.63
CA ASN A 136 -9.20 -5.19 21.25
C ASN A 136 -7.70 -5.44 21.52
N PRO A 137 -7.25 -6.71 21.62
CA PRO A 137 -5.83 -7.06 21.76
C PRO A 137 -4.93 -6.61 20.59
N VAL A 138 -5.51 -6.14 19.49
CA VAL A 138 -4.80 -5.65 18.30
C VAL A 138 -5.04 -4.16 18.12
N GLU A 139 -4.15 -3.53 17.36
CA GLU A 139 -4.27 -2.13 17.01
C GLU A 139 -5.53 -1.85 16.17
N ASP A 140 -6.08 -0.66 16.31
CA ASP A 140 -7.13 -0.07 15.47
C ASP A 140 -6.67 1.21 14.79
N SER A 141 -5.52 1.71 15.19
CA SER A 141 -4.86 2.86 14.59
C SER A 141 -3.35 2.82 14.79
N ALA A 142 -2.61 3.38 13.85
CA ALA A 142 -1.17 3.58 13.98
C ALA A 142 -0.69 4.80 13.18
N SER A 143 0.32 5.48 13.73
CA SER A 143 1.18 6.43 13.00
C SER A 143 2.52 5.76 12.75
N VAL A 144 2.96 5.77 11.51
CA VAL A 144 4.19 5.09 11.07
C VAL A 144 5.06 6.07 10.31
N ILE A 145 6.35 6.12 10.65
CA ILE A 145 7.38 6.80 9.88
C ILE A 145 8.31 5.75 9.31
N LEU A 146 8.53 5.80 7.99
CA LEU A 146 9.47 4.94 7.30
C LEU A 146 10.61 5.80 6.74
N GLU A 147 11.85 5.40 6.97
CA GLU A 147 13.01 5.92 6.26
C GLU A 147 13.40 4.96 5.14
N THR A 148 13.83 5.49 4.02
CA THR A 148 14.28 4.68 2.89
C THR A 148 15.80 4.71 2.72
N CYS A 149 16.33 3.71 2.02
CA CYS A 149 17.76 3.67 1.67
C CYS A 149 18.15 4.84 0.77
N GLU A 150 17.21 5.35 -0.01
CA GLU A 150 17.38 6.45 -0.96
C GLU A 150 17.27 7.84 -0.29
N GLY A 151 16.94 7.90 1.01
CA GLY A 151 16.88 9.12 1.81
C GLY A 151 15.51 9.79 1.88
N ALA A 152 14.48 9.19 1.29
CA ALA A 152 13.11 9.70 1.42
C ALA A 152 12.50 9.30 2.77
N THR A 153 11.55 10.12 3.26
CA THR A 153 10.78 9.84 4.49
C THR A 153 9.30 9.70 4.17
N ILE A 154 8.68 8.66 4.71
CA ILE A 154 7.25 8.40 4.50
C ILE A 154 6.51 8.52 5.82
N ASN A 155 5.45 9.33 5.83
CA ASN A 155 4.48 9.41 6.92
C ASN A 155 3.24 8.61 6.53
N TYR A 156 2.86 7.64 7.34
CA TYR A 156 1.70 6.81 7.09
C TYR A 156 0.81 6.76 8.33
N PHE A 157 -0.43 7.20 8.18
CA PHE A 157 -1.45 7.02 9.21
C PHE A 157 -2.49 6.02 8.73
N ILE A 158 -2.75 5.01 9.57
CA ILE A 158 -3.71 3.96 9.31
C ILE A 158 -4.70 3.83 10.47
N SER A 159 -6.00 3.73 10.15
CA SER A 159 -7.04 3.36 11.10
C SER A 159 -8.22 2.70 10.40
N ASP A 160 -8.75 1.65 11.01
CA ASP A 160 -9.97 0.97 10.59
C ASP A 160 -11.18 1.24 11.49
N GLY A 161 -11.07 2.26 12.35
CA GLY A 161 -12.10 2.65 13.31
C GLY A 161 -12.55 4.12 13.20
N ILE A 162 -12.02 4.90 12.29
CA ILE A 162 -12.30 6.33 12.17
C ILE A 162 -13.12 6.60 10.90
N PRO A 163 -14.32 7.21 10.99
CA PRO A 163 -15.09 7.61 9.81
C PRO A 163 -14.30 8.62 8.96
N SER A 164 -13.90 8.21 7.76
CA SER A 164 -13.13 9.04 6.83
C SER A 164 -13.20 8.45 5.42
N PRO A 165 -13.09 9.27 4.37
CA PRO A 165 -13.00 8.79 2.99
C PRO A 165 -11.55 8.50 2.55
N TRP A 166 -10.54 8.80 3.37
CA TRP A 166 -9.14 8.82 2.95
C TRP A 166 -8.49 7.43 3.03
N SER A 167 -8.93 6.57 2.11
CA SER A 167 -8.34 5.25 1.91
C SER A 167 -8.32 4.89 0.43
N TYR A 168 -7.49 3.94 0.05
CA TYR A 168 -7.47 3.41 -1.31
C TYR A 168 -8.87 2.95 -1.75
N GLU A 169 -9.55 2.18 -0.92
CA GLU A 169 -10.87 1.61 -1.21
C GLU A 169 -11.92 2.68 -1.50
N MET A 170 -11.90 3.79 -0.77
CA MET A 170 -12.89 4.86 -0.87
C MET A 170 -12.59 5.86 -2.00
N THR A 171 -11.34 5.95 -2.46
CA THR A 171 -10.91 7.00 -3.40
C THR A 171 -10.57 6.49 -4.79
N VAL A 172 -10.23 5.21 -4.96
CA VAL A 172 -9.80 4.65 -6.25
C VAL A 172 -10.97 4.17 -7.12
N LYS A 173 -12.11 3.81 -6.52
CA LYS A 173 -13.30 3.28 -7.20
C LYS A 173 -13.08 1.89 -7.85
N GLU A 174 -12.16 1.10 -7.31
CA GLU A 174 -11.84 -0.23 -7.84
C GLU A 174 -12.95 -1.26 -7.56
N ASN A 175 -13.58 -1.18 -6.38
CA ASN A 175 -14.58 -2.13 -5.94
C ASN A 175 -15.91 -1.42 -5.68
N PRO A 176 -17.00 -1.77 -6.42
CA PRO A 176 -18.31 -1.14 -6.30
C PRO A 176 -18.99 -1.35 -4.94
N LYS A 177 -18.48 -2.24 -4.11
CA LYS A 177 -18.96 -2.46 -2.74
C LYS A 177 -18.76 -1.22 -1.86
N TYR A 178 -17.74 -0.41 -2.13
CA TYR A 178 -17.38 0.75 -1.31
C TYR A 178 -17.96 2.04 -1.91
N PRO A 179 -18.46 2.98 -1.07
CA PRO A 179 -18.76 4.34 -1.50
C PRO A 179 -17.51 5.01 -2.12
N TYR A 180 -17.75 5.85 -3.11
CA TYR A 180 -16.67 6.54 -3.81
C TYR A 180 -16.64 8.03 -3.46
N TYR A 181 -15.44 8.53 -3.16
CA TYR A 181 -15.16 9.93 -2.88
C TYR A 181 -14.07 10.46 -3.78
N THR A 182 -14.25 11.68 -4.30
CA THR A 182 -13.28 12.35 -5.19
C THR A 182 -12.16 13.02 -4.40
N ASP A 183 -11.49 12.24 -3.57
CA ASP A 183 -10.42 12.72 -2.70
C ASP A 183 -9.11 11.97 -2.99
N ASN A 184 -8.03 12.30 -2.28
CA ASN A 184 -6.75 11.65 -2.39
C ASN A 184 -6.39 10.95 -1.08
N CYS A 185 -5.62 9.87 -1.21
CA CYS A 185 -5.13 9.13 -0.05
C CYS A 185 -3.58 9.10 0.03
N TYR A 186 -2.86 9.38 -1.06
CA TYR A 186 -1.40 9.52 -1.06
C TYR A 186 -0.97 10.84 -1.68
N TYR A 187 0.13 11.39 -1.16
CA TYR A 187 0.76 12.62 -1.64
C TYR A 187 2.26 12.39 -1.72
N PHE A 188 2.82 12.56 -2.92
CA PHE A 188 4.24 12.39 -3.21
C PHE A 188 4.88 13.75 -3.37
N PHE A 189 6.00 13.98 -2.70
CA PHE A 189 6.76 15.22 -2.73
C PHE A 189 8.14 14.94 -3.29
N GLY A 190 8.43 15.50 -4.44
CA GLY A 190 9.68 15.36 -5.14
C GLY A 190 10.44 16.68 -5.29
N THR A 191 11.66 16.60 -5.80
CA THR A 191 12.56 17.76 -5.97
C THR A 191 12.11 18.73 -7.05
N LYS A 192 11.21 18.34 -7.96
CA LYS A 192 10.69 19.17 -9.07
C LYS A 192 9.20 19.46 -8.97
N GLY A 193 8.49 18.75 -8.10
CA GLY A 193 7.06 18.93 -7.96
C GLY A 193 6.45 17.94 -6.98
N SER A 194 5.14 18.03 -6.82
CA SER A 194 4.36 17.10 -6.00
C SER A 194 3.22 16.48 -6.81
N LEU A 195 2.77 15.30 -6.39
CA LEU A 195 1.72 14.53 -7.05
C LEU A 195 0.75 13.99 -6.03
N SER A 196 -0.54 14.13 -6.29
CA SER A 196 -1.59 13.51 -5.47
C SER A 196 -2.18 12.27 -6.15
N PHE A 197 -2.51 11.26 -5.36
CA PHE A 197 -3.11 10.00 -5.81
C PHE A 197 -4.43 9.72 -5.07
N PRO A 198 -5.47 9.31 -5.77
CA PRO A 198 -5.56 8.83 -7.15
C PRO A 198 -6.05 9.88 -8.18
N ARG A 199 -6.08 11.17 -7.82
CA ARG A 199 -6.54 12.24 -8.74
C ARG A 199 -5.47 12.70 -9.72
N PHE A 200 -4.22 12.27 -9.55
CA PHE A 200 -3.09 12.59 -10.43
C PHE A 200 -2.96 14.08 -10.73
N THR A 201 -3.11 14.91 -9.69
CA THR A 201 -2.84 16.33 -9.82
C THR A 201 -1.39 16.57 -9.45
N LYS A 202 -0.60 17.03 -10.44
CA LYS A 202 0.79 17.45 -10.26
C LYS A 202 0.84 18.95 -10.05
N TYR A 203 1.69 19.37 -9.13
CA TYR A 203 2.01 20.78 -8.87
C TYR A 203 3.51 20.98 -9.05
N SER A 204 3.89 22.00 -9.82
CA SER A 204 5.29 22.38 -10.05
C SER A 204 5.42 23.88 -10.25
N TYR A 205 6.65 24.39 -10.32
CA TYR A 205 6.93 25.75 -10.73
C TYR A 205 7.56 25.77 -12.10
N GLU A 206 7.39 26.88 -12.83
CA GLU A 206 8.26 27.18 -13.96
C GLU A 206 9.68 27.44 -13.45
N LYS A 207 10.69 27.00 -14.22
CA LYS A 207 12.09 27.09 -13.82
C LYS A 207 12.53 28.51 -13.45
N GLU A 208 12.01 29.52 -14.15
CA GLU A 208 12.36 30.91 -13.97
C GLU A 208 11.55 31.61 -12.87
N ASN A 209 10.42 31.02 -12.48
CA ASN A 209 9.47 31.54 -11.50
C ASN A 209 9.35 30.60 -10.30
N TYR A 210 10.47 30.05 -9.82
CA TYR A 210 10.50 29.14 -8.69
C TYR A 210 10.45 29.91 -7.37
N GLY A 211 9.39 29.72 -6.61
CA GLY A 211 9.27 30.30 -5.27
C GLY A 211 7.82 30.53 -4.83
N TRP A 212 7.62 30.63 -3.55
CA TRP A 212 6.31 30.69 -2.90
C TRP A 212 5.47 31.95 -3.23
N GLU A 213 6.06 32.93 -3.89
CA GLU A 213 5.38 34.15 -4.36
C GLU A 213 4.82 33.99 -5.78
N HIS A 214 5.10 32.84 -6.43
CA HIS A 214 4.64 32.52 -7.77
C HIS A 214 3.54 31.47 -7.77
N GLU A 215 2.67 31.53 -8.76
CA GLU A 215 1.63 30.53 -8.94
C GLU A 215 2.21 29.17 -9.35
N LEU A 216 1.65 28.11 -8.79
CA LEU A 216 1.98 26.76 -9.18
C LEU A 216 1.34 26.40 -10.54
N ILE A 217 2.10 25.77 -11.39
CA ILE A 217 1.54 25.05 -12.54
C ILE A 217 0.82 23.82 -12.01
N THR A 218 -0.43 23.65 -12.45
CA THR A 218 -1.26 22.49 -12.10
C THR A 218 -1.54 21.68 -13.34
N GLU A 219 -1.10 20.42 -13.33
CA GLU A 219 -1.34 19.46 -14.40
C GLU A 219 -2.14 18.27 -13.88
N LYS A 220 -3.01 17.71 -14.71
CA LYS A 220 -3.79 16.50 -14.39
C LYS A 220 -3.51 15.44 -15.43
N PHE A 221 -3.34 14.20 -14.94
CA PHE A 221 -3.21 13.03 -15.79
C PHE A 221 -4.51 12.22 -15.70
N ASP A 222 -5.07 11.91 -16.84
CA ASP A 222 -6.27 11.07 -16.93
C ASP A 222 -5.87 9.61 -17.11
N VAL A 223 -6.59 8.73 -16.43
CA VAL A 223 -6.39 7.28 -16.51
C VAL A 223 -7.75 6.60 -16.60
N GLU A 224 -7.88 5.68 -17.54
CA GLU A 224 -9.06 4.82 -17.62
C GLU A 224 -9.00 3.75 -16.53
N ASP A 225 -10.16 3.53 -15.89
CA ASP A 225 -10.27 2.50 -14.86
C ASP A 225 -10.26 1.10 -15.50
N ASN A 226 -9.60 0.17 -14.84
CA ASN A 226 -9.67 -1.25 -15.15
C ASN A 226 -9.99 -2.07 -13.89
N ASP A 227 -10.42 -3.29 -14.08
CA ASP A 227 -10.51 -4.26 -13.00
C ASP A 227 -9.17 -5.02 -12.90
N PRO A 228 -8.38 -4.85 -11.83
CA PRO A 228 -7.08 -5.49 -11.68
C PRO A 228 -7.18 -7.01 -11.42
N MET A 229 -8.39 -7.58 -11.30
CA MET A 229 -8.63 -8.99 -11.07
C MET A 229 -8.98 -9.75 -12.36
N THR A 230 -9.21 -9.04 -13.47
CA THR A 230 -9.48 -9.60 -14.80
C THR A 230 -8.32 -9.36 -15.77
#